data_6b65e54d7a464497f3668694b097ad99
#
_entry.id   6b65e54d7a464497f3668694b097ad99
#
_cell.length_a   1.000
_cell.length_b   1.000
_cell.length_c   1.000
_cell.angle_alpha   90.00
_cell.angle_beta   90.00
_cell.angle_gamma   90.00
#
_symmetry.space_group_name_H-M   'P 1'
#
loop_
_entity.id
_entity.type
_entity.pdbx_description
1 polymer ?
#
loop_
_entity_poly.entity_id
_entity_poly.type
_entity_poly.pdbx_seq_one_letter_code
_entity_poly.pdbx_strand_id
1 'polypeptide(L)'
;YATVADNAGNYRIQNMRVGGPYSIRVTFIGFSTSNYTDIYLRLGESYVQNAELSEATTTLQEVVVTSGLRNSILSSERTGTQTNVSSRDLANLPSINRSITDFSKYTPQSQGNSIAGRDGRFNTITVDGSAFNNNFGLSSNPLPGGSAQPISLDALEEISVNVAPYDVRMSQFTGASINAVTRSGDNTFKASV
;
A
#
# COMPACT_ATOMS: atom_id res chain seq x y z
N TYR A 1 15.79 -0.97 9.08
CA TYR A 1 16.17 0.01 8.07
C TYR A 1 16.84 1.20 8.74
N ALA A 2 17.88 1.76 8.12
CA ALA A 2 18.56 2.95 8.63
C ALA A 2 19.04 3.81 7.45
N THR A 3 19.09 5.12 7.68
CA THR A 3 19.62 6.09 6.73
C THR A 3 20.22 7.26 7.49
N VAL A 4 21.02 8.07 6.82
CA VAL A 4 21.59 9.30 7.35
C VAL A 4 21.06 10.47 6.53
N ALA A 5 20.72 11.58 7.20
CA ALA A 5 20.32 12.79 6.52
C ALA A 5 21.52 13.46 5.80
N ASP A 6 21.23 14.13 4.70
CA ASP A 6 22.21 14.97 3.99
C ASP A 6 22.44 16.30 4.72
N ASN A 7 23.35 17.13 4.20
CA ASN A 7 23.67 18.43 4.80
C ASN A 7 22.50 19.43 4.78
N ALA A 8 21.48 19.19 3.97
CA ALA A 8 20.25 19.98 3.91
C ALA A 8 19.15 19.42 4.82
N GLY A 9 19.43 18.32 5.54
CA GLY A 9 18.48 17.67 6.43
C GLY A 9 17.51 16.69 5.74
N ASN A 10 17.68 16.42 4.44
CA ASN A 10 16.81 15.46 3.76
C ASN A 10 17.30 14.04 4.01
N TYR A 11 16.37 13.14 4.22
CA TYR A 11 16.65 11.72 4.34
C TYR A 11 15.65 10.88 3.51
N ARG A 12 16.07 9.70 3.08
CA ARG A 12 15.22 8.76 2.36
C ARG A 12 15.53 7.34 2.75
N ILE A 13 14.50 6.59 3.12
CA ILE A 13 14.57 5.15 3.36
C ILE A 13 13.84 4.47 2.20
N GLN A 14 14.55 3.62 1.46
CA GLN A 14 14.01 2.93 0.29
C GLN A 14 13.80 1.45 0.57
N ASN A 15 13.01 0.78 -0.27
CA ASN A 15 12.76 -0.66 -0.23
C ASN A 15 12.17 -1.15 1.10
N MET A 16 11.35 -0.32 1.73
CA MET A 16 10.56 -0.75 2.89
C MET A 16 9.37 -1.60 2.43
N ARG A 17 9.01 -2.58 3.24
CA ARG A 17 7.81 -3.39 2.97
C ARG A 17 6.56 -2.56 3.22
N VAL A 18 5.48 -2.85 2.50
CA VAL A 18 4.14 -2.29 2.78
C VAL A 18 3.61 -2.84 4.09
N GLY A 19 2.68 -2.12 4.72
CA GLY A 19 2.11 -2.48 6.01
C GLY A 19 2.70 -1.67 7.17
N GLY A 20 2.70 -2.22 8.36
CA GLY A 20 3.14 -1.55 9.59
C GLY A 20 2.59 -2.29 10.82
N PRO A 21 2.62 -1.70 12.01
CA PRO A 21 3.13 -0.34 12.30
C PRO A 21 4.66 -0.24 12.29
N TYR A 22 5.18 0.81 11.70
CA TYR A 22 6.59 1.16 11.79
C TYR A 22 6.81 2.25 12.84
N SER A 23 8.03 2.29 13.39
CA SER A 23 8.49 3.40 14.21
C SER A 23 9.76 4.00 13.62
N ILE A 24 9.80 5.33 13.54
CA ILE A 24 10.99 6.07 13.11
C ILE A 24 11.59 6.73 14.34
N ARG A 25 12.87 6.46 14.58
CA ARG A 25 13.67 7.14 15.60
C ARG A 25 14.66 8.05 14.91
N VAL A 26 14.62 9.33 15.25
CA VAL A 26 15.55 10.34 14.74
C VAL A 26 16.45 10.80 15.87
N THR A 27 17.75 10.73 15.64
CA THR A 27 18.78 11.08 16.62
C THR A 27 19.82 11.99 16.00
N PHE A 28 20.25 12.99 16.75
CA PHE A 28 21.39 13.85 16.37
C PHE A 28 22.17 14.24 17.62
N ILE A 29 23.48 14.43 17.46
CA ILE A 29 24.37 14.77 18.60
C ILE A 29 23.99 16.14 19.14
N GLY A 30 23.71 16.23 20.44
CA GLY A 30 23.31 17.47 21.10
C GLY A 30 21.81 17.76 21.07
N PHE A 31 21.00 16.87 20.47
CA PHE A 31 19.54 17.00 20.42
C PHE A 31 18.86 15.82 21.11
N SER A 32 17.63 16.06 21.59
CA SER A 32 16.78 15.01 22.14
C SER A 32 16.28 14.11 21.02
N THR A 33 16.18 12.80 21.32
CA THR A 33 15.68 11.81 20.38
C THR A 33 14.18 12.02 20.14
N SER A 34 13.76 12.08 18.88
CA SER A 34 12.35 12.07 18.48
C SER A 34 11.94 10.70 17.97
N ASN A 35 10.82 10.18 18.49
CA ASN A 35 10.25 8.90 18.09
C ASN A 35 8.86 9.14 17.49
N TYR A 36 8.63 8.61 16.28
CA TYR A 36 7.35 8.61 15.59
C TYR A 36 6.87 7.17 15.48
N THR A 37 5.69 6.87 15.97
CA THR A 37 5.10 5.52 16.00
C THR A 37 3.86 5.43 15.11
N ASP A 38 3.34 4.22 14.92
CA ASP A 38 2.11 3.95 14.18
C ASP A 38 2.12 4.40 12.71
N ILE A 39 3.28 4.25 12.07
CA ILE A 39 3.44 4.56 10.66
C ILE A 39 3.09 3.33 9.84
N TYR A 40 2.15 3.49 8.89
CA TYR A 40 1.75 2.47 7.95
C TYR A 40 2.14 2.89 6.54
N LEU A 41 2.86 2.03 5.84
CA LEU A 41 3.30 2.26 4.46
C LEU A 41 2.35 1.58 3.48
N ARG A 42 1.97 2.27 2.43
CA ARG A 42 1.08 1.78 1.37
C ARG A 42 1.82 1.61 0.06
N LEU A 43 1.34 0.66 -0.73
CA LEU A 43 1.91 0.38 -2.04
C LEU A 43 1.72 1.58 -3.00
N GLY A 44 2.82 1.99 -3.65
CA GLY A 44 2.81 3.09 -4.62
C GLY A 44 2.67 4.48 -4.02
N GLU A 45 2.74 4.61 -2.69
CA GLU A 45 2.67 5.89 -1.99
C GLU A 45 4.00 6.19 -1.30
N SER A 46 4.45 7.44 -1.35
CA SER A 46 5.60 7.92 -0.57
C SER A 46 5.10 8.54 0.73
N TYR A 47 5.58 8.01 1.86
CA TYR A 47 5.29 8.58 3.17
C TYR A 47 6.34 9.64 3.51
N VAL A 48 5.91 10.87 3.80
CA VAL A 48 6.79 11.96 4.21
C VAL A 48 6.64 12.21 5.71
N GLN A 49 7.74 12.15 6.43
CA GLN A 49 7.83 12.47 7.85
C GLN A 49 8.85 13.56 8.08
N ASN A 50 8.40 14.75 8.42
CA ASN A 50 9.27 15.82 8.88
C ASN A 50 9.55 15.64 10.36
N ALA A 51 10.81 15.73 10.75
CA ALA A 51 11.25 15.59 12.12
C ALA A 51 11.82 16.92 12.63
N GLU A 52 11.31 17.37 13.76
CA GLU A 52 11.86 18.51 14.49
C GLU A 52 12.61 17.97 15.71
N LEU A 53 13.85 18.39 15.86
CA LEU A 53 14.70 18.04 16.98
C LEU A 53 14.88 19.25 17.90
N SER A 54 14.64 19.06 19.20
CA SER A 54 14.90 20.07 20.21
C SER A 54 16.29 19.86 20.79
N GLU A 55 17.00 20.92 21.13
CA GLU A 55 18.29 20.83 21.82
C GLU A 55 18.14 20.05 23.14
N ALA A 56 19.10 19.17 23.39
CA ALA A 56 19.15 18.39 24.63
C ALA A 56 19.53 19.31 25.80
N THR A 57 18.57 20.05 26.33
CA THR A 57 18.70 20.60 27.67
C THR A 57 18.54 19.42 28.63
N THR A 58 19.43 19.31 29.62
CA THR A 58 19.75 18.21 30.54
C THR A 58 18.59 17.45 31.22
N THR A 59 17.40 17.42 30.68
CA THR A 59 16.25 16.66 31.16
C THR A 59 15.77 15.75 30.04
N LEU A 60 16.16 14.47 30.13
CA LEU A 60 15.70 13.37 29.29
C LEU A 60 14.19 13.15 29.49
N GLN A 61 13.37 13.85 28.71
CA GLN A 61 11.99 13.44 28.48
C GLN A 61 11.91 12.93 27.05
N GLU A 62 11.64 11.65 26.89
CA GLU A 62 11.32 11.05 25.62
C GLU A 62 10.01 11.66 25.12
N VAL A 63 10.09 12.49 24.08
CA VAL A 63 8.88 13.01 23.41
C VAL A 63 8.42 11.97 22.41
N VAL A 64 7.38 11.24 22.76
CA VAL A 64 6.67 10.37 21.82
C VAL A 64 5.67 11.23 21.05
N VAL A 65 6.00 11.53 19.80
CA VAL A 65 5.05 12.20 18.89
C VAL A 65 4.30 11.13 18.13
N THR A 66 3.01 10.95 18.44
CA THR A 66 2.13 10.10 17.65
C THR A 66 1.82 10.82 16.34
N SER A 67 2.18 10.21 15.21
CA SER A 67 1.79 10.73 13.90
C SER A 67 0.26 10.60 13.77
N GLY A 68 -0.44 11.71 13.94
CA GLY A 68 -1.89 11.76 13.72
C GLY A 68 -2.19 11.38 12.26
N LEU A 69 -3.24 10.61 12.09
CA LEU A 69 -3.91 10.15 10.88
C LEU A 69 -3.67 11.01 9.62
N ARG A 70 -2.52 10.90 8.98
CA ARG A 70 -2.29 11.41 7.63
C ARG A 70 -2.82 10.47 6.53
N ASN A 71 -3.64 9.51 6.90
CA ASN A 71 -4.36 8.62 5.98
C ASN A 71 -5.59 9.30 5.35
N SER A 72 -5.51 10.62 5.13
CA SER A 72 -6.60 11.32 4.48
C SER A 72 -6.65 10.94 3.01
N ILE A 73 -7.84 10.58 2.55
CA ILE A 73 -8.20 10.42 1.13
C ILE A 73 -7.81 11.67 0.31
N LEU A 74 -7.61 12.80 0.98
CA LEU A 74 -7.26 14.11 0.42
C LEU A 74 -5.77 14.47 0.60
N SER A 75 -4.87 13.49 0.76
CA SER A 75 -3.44 13.75 0.83
C SER A 75 -2.94 14.34 -0.50
N SER A 76 -2.24 15.48 -0.43
CA SER A 76 -1.62 16.15 -1.59
C SER A 76 -0.49 15.33 -2.24
N GLU A 77 -0.06 14.26 -1.59
CA GLU A 77 1.01 13.37 -2.07
C GLU A 77 0.49 12.23 -2.97
N ARG A 78 -0.82 12.13 -3.12
CA ARG A 78 -1.43 11.16 -4.04
C ARG A 78 -1.33 11.66 -5.47
N THR A 79 -0.62 10.92 -6.30
CA THR A 79 -0.51 11.17 -7.74
C THR A 79 -1.40 10.19 -8.50
N GLY A 80 -2.49 10.69 -9.07
CA GLY A 80 -3.44 9.89 -9.86
C GLY A 80 -4.58 9.29 -9.04
N THR A 81 -5.49 8.59 -9.73
CA THR A 81 -6.64 7.91 -9.12
C THR A 81 -6.23 6.53 -8.65
N GLN A 82 -5.93 6.43 -7.37
CA GLN A 82 -5.53 5.19 -6.71
C GLN A 82 -6.45 4.88 -5.53
N THR A 83 -6.91 3.65 -5.44
CA THR A 83 -7.65 3.11 -4.29
C THR A 83 -6.82 2.03 -3.64
N ASN A 84 -6.46 2.21 -2.38
CA ASN A 84 -5.73 1.21 -1.60
C ASN A 84 -6.67 0.58 -0.57
N VAL A 85 -6.60 -0.74 -0.49
CA VAL A 85 -7.33 -1.57 0.47
C VAL A 85 -6.31 -2.31 1.32
N SER A 86 -6.20 -1.92 2.58
CA SER A 86 -5.24 -2.51 3.53
C SER A 86 -5.75 -3.85 4.08
N SER A 87 -4.88 -4.63 4.74
CA SER A 87 -5.25 -5.90 5.38
C SER A 87 -6.38 -5.74 6.41
N ARG A 88 -6.44 -4.60 7.11
CA ARG A 88 -7.54 -4.29 8.02
C ARG A 88 -8.86 -4.10 7.28
N ASP A 89 -8.82 -3.43 6.13
CA ASP A 89 -10.00 -3.21 5.30
C ASP A 89 -10.44 -4.52 4.65
N LEU A 90 -9.48 -5.37 4.22
CA LEU A 90 -9.76 -6.72 3.68
C LEU A 90 -10.51 -7.61 4.69
N ALA A 91 -10.21 -7.46 5.99
CA ALA A 91 -10.88 -8.22 7.04
C ALA A 91 -12.30 -7.70 7.34
N ASN A 92 -12.54 -6.40 7.16
CA ASN A 92 -13.78 -5.74 7.58
C ASN A 92 -14.77 -5.50 6.43
N LEU A 93 -14.27 -5.39 5.19
CA LEU A 93 -15.12 -5.12 4.04
C LEU A 93 -15.85 -6.40 3.58
N PRO A 94 -17.16 -6.32 3.30
CA PRO A 94 -17.90 -7.46 2.81
C PRO A 94 -17.43 -7.85 1.39
N SER A 95 -17.15 -9.13 1.20
CA SER A 95 -16.87 -9.72 -0.11
C SER A 95 -17.73 -10.96 -0.32
N ILE A 96 -18.23 -11.17 -1.54
CA ILE A 96 -19.09 -12.31 -1.85
C ILE A 96 -18.26 -13.55 -2.15
N ASN A 97 -17.22 -13.40 -2.96
CA ASN A 97 -16.38 -14.50 -3.43
C ASN A 97 -15.00 -14.52 -2.77
N ARG A 98 -14.70 -13.58 -1.87
CA ARG A 98 -13.37 -13.35 -1.29
C ARG A 98 -12.27 -13.26 -2.36
N SER A 99 -12.60 -12.59 -3.47
CA SER A 99 -11.74 -12.43 -4.63
C SER A 99 -11.04 -11.08 -4.63
N ILE A 100 -9.84 -11.02 -5.20
CA ILE A 100 -9.13 -9.77 -5.47
C ILE A 100 -10.02 -8.81 -6.27
N THR A 101 -10.82 -9.34 -7.22
CA THR A 101 -11.73 -8.54 -8.03
C THR A 101 -12.92 -8.00 -7.25
N ASP A 102 -13.29 -8.58 -6.11
CA ASP A 102 -14.35 -8.01 -5.27
C ASP A 102 -13.96 -6.66 -4.67
N PHE A 103 -12.68 -6.47 -4.38
CA PHE A 103 -12.16 -5.23 -3.81
C PHE A 103 -11.94 -4.13 -4.85
N SER A 104 -11.81 -4.48 -6.14
CA SER A 104 -11.80 -3.47 -7.20
C SER A 104 -13.11 -2.70 -7.29
N LYS A 105 -14.23 -3.27 -6.80
CA LYS A 105 -15.55 -2.64 -6.75
C LYS A 105 -15.62 -1.43 -5.82
N TYR A 106 -14.70 -1.32 -4.86
CA TYR A 106 -14.61 -0.14 -3.97
C TYR A 106 -13.94 1.06 -4.65
N THR A 107 -13.40 0.86 -5.86
CA THR A 107 -12.91 1.97 -6.68
C THR A 107 -14.10 2.72 -7.29
N PRO A 108 -14.22 4.05 -7.14
CA PRO A 108 -15.39 4.80 -7.61
C PRO A 108 -15.71 4.65 -9.11
N GLN A 109 -14.70 4.35 -9.94
CA GLN A 109 -14.85 4.16 -11.38
C GLN A 109 -15.14 2.70 -11.78
N SER A 110 -15.41 1.82 -10.82
CA SER A 110 -15.64 0.41 -11.04
C SER A 110 -17.13 0.08 -11.19
N GLN A 111 -17.45 -0.77 -12.15
CA GLN A 111 -18.77 -1.41 -12.31
C GLN A 111 -18.55 -2.92 -12.55
N GLY A 112 -18.65 -3.70 -11.48
CA GLY A 112 -18.27 -5.12 -11.53
C GLY A 112 -16.78 -5.31 -11.81
N ASN A 113 -16.44 -6.05 -12.86
CA ASN A 113 -15.06 -6.23 -13.32
C ASN A 113 -14.62 -5.13 -14.30
N SER A 114 -15.55 -4.30 -14.75
CA SER A 114 -15.27 -3.17 -15.65
C SER A 114 -14.77 -1.98 -14.82
N ILE A 115 -13.66 -1.39 -15.21
CA ILE A 115 -13.09 -0.20 -14.57
C ILE A 115 -12.83 0.88 -15.62
N ALA A 116 -13.21 2.11 -15.29
CA ALA A 116 -13.11 3.27 -16.20
C ALA A 116 -13.83 3.06 -17.55
N GLY A 117 -14.95 2.34 -17.55
CA GLY A 117 -15.71 2.02 -18.75
C GLY A 117 -15.07 0.98 -19.68
N ARG A 118 -14.00 0.32 -19.24
CA ARG A 118 -13.32 -0.75 -19.97
C ARG A 118 -13.69 -2.11 -19.41
N ASP A 119 -13.83 -3.11 -20.30
CA ASP A 119 -14.08 -4.50 -19.90
C ASP A 119 -12.94 -5.03 -19.03
N GLY A 120 -13.27 -5.92 -18.07
CA GLY A 120 -12.33 -6.48 -17.10
C GLY A 120 -11.11 -7.16 -17.72
N ARG A 121 -11.21 -7.67 -18.96
CA ARG A 121 -10.08 -8.26 -19.69
C ARG A 121 -8.93 -7.30 -19.99
N PHE A 122 -9.21 -5.99 -19.94
CA PHE A 122 -8.23 -4.93 -20.15
C PHE A 122 -7.57 -4.43 -18.85
N ASN A 123 -7.94 -4.99 -17.73
CA ASN A 123 -7.26 -4.75 -16.47
C ASN A 123 -6.02 -5.64 -16.37
N THR A 124 -4.97 -5.11 -15.76
CA THR A 124 -3.78 -5.89 -15.41
C THR A 124 -3.80 -6.18 -13.93
N ILE A 125 -3.58 -7.44 -13.58
CA ILE A 125 -3.40 -7.88 -12.20
C ILE A 125 -1.95 -8.31 -12.01
N THR A 126 -1.30 -7.76 -11.00
CA THR A 126 0.02 -8.17 -10.58
C THR A 126 -0.02 -8.62 -9.12
N VAL A 127 0.75 -9.65 -8.81
CA VAL A 127 0.95 -10.15 -7.45
C VAL A 127 2.44 -10.14 -7.18
N ASP A 128 2.85 -9.42 -6.16
CA ASP A 128 4.26 -9.20 -5.82
C ASP A 128 5.12 -8.77 -7.02
N GLY A 129 4.55 -7.93 -7.88
CA GLY A 129 5.19 -7.43 -9.09
C GLY A 129 5.17 -8.37 -10.30
N SER A 130 4.69 -9.60 -10.16
CA SER A 130 4.56 -10.56 -11.26
C SER A 130 3.18 -10.45 -11.90
N ALA A 131 3.12 -10.44 -13.24
CA ALA A 131 1.85 -10.42 -13.96
C ALA A 131 1.05 -11.70 -13.73
N PHE A 132 -0.21 -11.54 -13.35
CA PHE A 132 -1.10 -12.63 -12.97
C PHE A 132 -2.41 -12.57 -13.78
N ASN A 133 -2.28 -12.35 -15.08
CA ASN A 133 -3.41 -12.16 -15.99
C ASN A 133 -3.77 -13.44 -16.74
N ASN A 134 -5.06 -13.55 -17.09
CA ASN A 134 -5.50 -14.49 -18.13
C ASN A 134 -5.18 -13.91 -19.52
N ASN A 135 -4.05 -14.31 -20.09
CA ASN A 135 -3.54 -13.77 -21.36
C ASN A 135 -4.35 -14.20 -22.60
N PHE A 136 -5.30 -15.14 -22.46
CA PHE A 136 -6.11 -15.58 -23.61
C PHE A 136 -7.22 -14.61 -24.00
N GLY A 137 -7.60 -13.66 -23.12
CA GLY A 137 -8.58 -12.61 -23.42
C GLY A 137 -10.00 -13.12 -23.75
N LEU A 138 -10.30 -14.39 -23.46
CA LEU A 138 -11.59 -15.02 -23.77
C LEU A 138 -12.63 -14.83 -22.67
N SER A 139 -12.21 -14.37 -21.49
CA SER A 139 -13.08 -14.14 -20.34
C SER A 139 -12.99 -12.70 -19.89
N SER A 140 -14.12 -12.13 -19.46
CA SER A 140 -14.15 -10.82 -18.78
C SER A 140 -13.53 -10.86 -17.38
N ASN A 141 -13.22 -12.06 -16.85
CA ASN A 141 -12.46 -12.20 -15.61
C ASN A 141 -10.96 -12.16 -15.92
N PRO A 142 -10.22 -11.17 -15.41
CA PRO A 142 -8.78 -11.04 -15.67
C PRO A 142 -7.94 -12.10 -14.96
N LEU A 143 -8.49 -12.81 -13.95
CA LEU A 143 -7.75 -13.82 -13.20
C LEU A 143 -7.62 -15.13 -14.00
N PRO A 144 -6.47 -15.81 -13.92
CA PRO A 144 -6.31 -17.15 -14.46
C PRO A 144 -7.21 -18.14 -13.69
N GLY A 145 -7.74 -19.14 -14.41
CA GLY A 145 -8.62 -20.15 -13.82
C GLY A 145 -10.11 -19.79 -13.79
N GLY A 146 -10.52 -18.70 -14.44
CA GLY A 146 -11.92 -18.30 -14.57
C GLY A 146 -12.52 -17.83 -13.24
N SER A 147 -13.47 -18.56 -12.67
CA SER A 147 -14.08 -18.24 -11.38
C SER A 147 -13.32 -18.78 -10.17
N ALA A 148 -12.28 -19.57 -10.37
CA ALA A 148 -11.43 -20.05 -9.27
C ALA A 148 -10.60 -18.91 -8.69
N GLN A 149 -10.47 -18.90 -7.36
CA GLN A 149 -9.64 -17.92 -6.65
C GLN A 149 -8.22 -18.48 -6.50
N PRO A 150 -7.23 -17.99 -7.26
CA PRO A 150 -5.89 -18.57 -7.28
C PRO A 150 -5.08 -18.26 -6.03
N ILE A 151 -5.40 -17.17 -5.32
CA ILE A 151 -4.71 -16.75 -4.10
C ILE A 151 -5.76 -16.40 -3.06
N SER A 152 -5.63 -16.96 -1.86
CA SER A 152 -6.50 -16.62 -0.74
C SER A 152 -6.34 -15.14 -0.36
N LEU A 153 -7.46 -14.50 -0.07
CA LEU A 153 -7.48 -13.11 0.38
C LEU A 153 -6.70 -12.92 1.69
N ASP A 154 -6.72 -13.93 2.56
CA ASP A 154 -5.99 -13.91 3.82
C ASP A 154 -4.47 -13.90 3.67
N ALA A 155 -3.98 -14.29 2.50
CA ALA A 155 -2.56 -14.22 2.15
C ALA A 155 -2.12 -12.81 1.70
N LEU A 156 -3.07 -11.88 1.50
CA LEU A 156 -2.77 -10.54 1.01
C LEU A 156 -2.58 -9.55 2.15
N GLU A 157 -1.59 -8.68 2.00
CA GLU A 157 -1.34 -7.54 2.91
C GLU A 157 -2.05 -6.28 2.43
N GLU A 158 -1.98 -6.02 1.14
CA GLU A 158 -2.59 -4.83 0.54
C GLU A 158 -2.99 -5.08 -0.91
N ILE A 159 -4.09 -4.46 -1.32
CA ILE A 159 -4.51 -4.37 -2.72
C ILE A 159 -4.55 -2.89 -3.11
N SER A 160 -3.91 -2.55 -4.23
CA SER A 160 -3.91 -1.22 -4.81
C SER A 160 -4.52 -1.26 -6.20
N VAL A 161 -5.54 -0.44 -6.43
CA VAL A 161 -6.20 -0.27 -7.74
C VAL A 161 -5.86 1.09 -8.29
N ASN A 162 -5.12 1.13 -9.41
CA ASN A 162 -4.71 2.35 -10.09
C ASN A 162 -5.47 2.47 -11.40
N VAL A 163 -6.27 3.53 -11.56
CA VAL A 163 -7.08 3.75 -12.77
C VAL A 163 -6.35 4.64 -13.78
N ALA A 164 -5.66 5.65 -13.32
CA ALA A 164 -4.92 6.59 -14.16
C ALA A 164 -3.59 6.96 -13.50
N PRO A 165 -2.62 6.03 -13.46
CA PRO A 165 -1.33 6.34 -12.86
C PRO A 165 -0.53 7.29 -13.77
N TYR A 166 0.15 8.24 -13.14
CA TYR A 166 1.12 9.11 -13.83
C TYR A 166 2.53 8.49 -13.91
N ASP A 167 2.72 7.32 -13.30
CA ASP A 167 4.01 6.62 -13.34
C ASP A 167 4.17 5.88 -14.68
N VAL A 168 5.18 6.27 -15.46
CA VAL A 168 5.50 5.67 -16.76
C VAL A 168 5.92 4.20 -16.70
N ARG A 169 6.26 3.69 -15.52
CA ARG A 169 6.57 2.28 -15.29
C ARG A 169 5.32 1.39 -15.26
N MET A 170 4.17 1.97 -14.97
CA MET A 170 2.89 1.27 -15.02
C MET A 170 2.37 1.25 -16.44
N SER A 171 2.38 0.09 -17.07
CA SER A 171 1.99 -0.13 -18.47
C SER A 171 1.14 -1.39 -18.61
N GLN A 172 0.80 -1.74 -19.86
CA GLN A 172 0.10 -2.99 -20.25
C GLN A 172 -1.37 -3.08 -19.79
N PHE A 173 -2.04 -1.97 -19.57
CA PHE A 173 -3.47 -1.94 -19.29
C PHE A 173 -4.14 -0.73 -19.97
N THR A 174 -5.43 -0.86 -20.26
CA THR A 174 -6.29 0.24 -20.74
C THR A 174 -7.50 0.46 -19.84
N GLY A 175 -7.72 -0.40 -18.86
CA GLY A 175 -8.68 -0.29 -17.77
C GLY A 175 -7.99 0.18 -16.50
N ALA A 176 -7.71 -0.74 -15.60
CA ALA A 176 -6.99 -0.48 -14.36
C ALA A 176 -5.81 -1.43 -14.17
N SER A 177 -4.83 -0.98 -13.38
CA SER A 177 -3.78 -1.83 -12.82
C SER A 177 -4.13 -2.17 -11.38
N ILE A 178 -4.31 -3.45 -11.09
CA ILE A 178 -4.61 -3.99 -9.77
C ILE A 178 -3.34 -4.68 -9.27
N ASN A 179 -2.72 -4.11 -8.24
CA ASN A 179 -1.52 -4.67 -7.63
C ASN A 179 -1.87 -5.25 -6.27
N ALA A 180 -1.57 -6.51 -6.06
CA ALA A 180 -1.70 -7.18 -4.78
C ALA A 180 -0.32 -7.51 -4.22
N VAL A 181 -0.16 -7.34 -2.91
CA VAL A 181 1.06 -7.69 -2.19
C VAL A 181 0.72 -8.74 -1.17
N THR A 182 1.48 -9.83 -1.16
CA THR A 182 1.29 -10.91 -0.19
C THR A 182 1.90 -10.57 1.17
N ARG A 183 1.34 -11.15 2.22
CA ARG A 183 1.89 -11.02 3.58
C ARG A 183 3.25 -11.67 3.67
N SER A 184 4.18 -10.98 4.29
CA SER A 184 5.46 -11.58 4.66
C SER A 184 5.33 -12.29 6.01
N GLY A 185 6.02 -13.45 6.15
CA GLY A 185 6.10 -14.16 7.41
C GLY A 185 6.78 -13.32 8.50
N ASP A 186 6.30 -13.46 9.72
CA ASP A 186 6.91 -12.96 10.94
C ASP A 186 7.11 -14.13 11.94
N ASN A 187 7.68 -13.86 13.10
CA ASN A 187 7.91 -14.88 14.13
C ASN A 187 6.64 -15.21 14.95
N THR A 188 5.48 -14.67 14.59
CA THR A 188 4.21 -14.95 15.27
C THR A 188 3.40 -15.95 14.46
N PHE A 189 2.94 -17.01 15.12
CA PHE A 189 2.06 -17.98 14.48
C PHE A 189 0.66 -17.37 14.29
N LYS A 190 0.17 -17.36 13.04
CA LYS A 190 -1.16 -16.87 12.68
C LYS A 190 -1.88 -17.93 11.87
N ALA A 191 -3.12 -18.20 12.19
CA ALA A 191 -4.00 -19.09 11.44
C ALA A 191 -5.37 -18.43 11.26
N SER A 192 -5.99 -18.62 10.10
CA SER A 192 -7.38 -18.24 9.81
C SER A 192 -8.15 -19.47 9.32
N VAL A 193 -9.41 -19.59 9.73
CA VAL A 193 -10.33 -20.68 9.36
C VAL A 193 -11.55 -20.09 8.64
#